data_fa413fc5a0323d27321e09f6bae1a969
#
_entry.id   fa413fc5a0323d27321e09f6bae1a969
#
_cell.length_a   1.000
_cell.length_b   1.000
_cell.length_c   1.000
_cell.angle_alpha   90.00
_cell.angle_beta   90.00
_cell.angle_gamma   90.00
#
_symmetry.space_group_name_H-M   'P 1'
#
loop_
_entity.id
_entity.type
_entity.pdbx_description
1 polymer ?
#
loop_
_entity_poly.entity_id
_entity_poly.type
_entity_poly.pdbx_seq_one_letter_code
_entity_poly.pdbx_strand_id
1 'polypeptide(L)'
;MNASEQIRTMYAAINRRDVKSAVACIDQNCVYQDLNFPKPFEGRAAIAQMFEDTLSQVPNDFEFVIDDIAGDDLAAGLTWHVALGGVPFPNTRGASFYRLSPDSGLIVFARDVVESPVKPGKIAFAIIKLVTPLARRWLKPQNHEEKSLKESTNN
;
A
#
# COMPACT_ATOMS: atom_id res chain seq x y z
N MET A 1 8.95 -19.85 2.00
CA MET A 1 9.10 -18.60 1.23
C MET A 1 8.83 -17.49 2.21
N ASN A 2 9.79 -16.59 2.44
CA ASN A 2 9.60 -15.45 3.33
C ASN A 2 8.83 -14.31 2.62
N ALA A 3 8.43 -13.28 3.38
CA ALA A 3 7.63 -12.18 2.83
C ALA A 3 8.35 -11.46 1.67
N SER A 4 9.64 -11.22 1.79
CA SER A 4 10.42 -10.56 0.72
C SER A 4 10.46 -11.35 -0.57
N GLU A 5 10.57 -12.67 -0.51
CA GLU A 5 10.56 -13.56 -1.69
C GLU A 5 9.18 -13.56 -2.37
N GLN A 6 8.11 -13.65 -1.58
CA GLN A 6 6.73 -13.62 -2.08
C GLN A 6 6.44 -12.32 -2.83
N ILE A 7 6.86 -11.18 -2.26
CA ILE A 7 6.68 -9.86 -2.85
C ILE A 7 7.50 -9.73 -4.14
N ARG A 8 8.77 -10.13 -4.14
CA ARG A 8 9.60 -10.13 -5.35
C ARG A 8 8.98 -10.96 -6.47
N THR A 9 8.40 -12.12 -6.13
CA THR A 9 7.69 -12.98 -7.07
C THR A 9 6.49 -12.26 -7.70
N MET A 10 5.69 -11.58 -6.88
CA MET A 10 4.54 -10.78 -7.34
C MET A 10 4.99 -9.64 -8.28
N TYR A 11 5.98 -8.83 -7.86
CA TYR A 11 6.49 -7.73 -8.69
C TYR A 11 7.09 -8.23 -10.02
N ALA A 12 7.84 -9.34 -10.00
CA ALA A 12 8.35 -9.95 -11.22
C ALA A 12 7.23 -10.42 -12.17
N ALA A 13 6.12 -10.91 -11.63
CA ALA A 13 4.95 -11.29 -12.43
C ALA A 13 4.26 -10.05 -13.02
N ILE A 14 4.08 -8.97 -12.23
CA ILE A 14 3.53 -7.69 -12.70
C ILE A 14 4.37 -7.13 -13.85
N ASN A 15 5.70 -7.09 -13.71
CA ASN A 15 6.60 -6.58 -14.74
C ASN A 15 6.57 -7.42 -16.02
N ARG A 16 6.27 -8.71 -15.93
CA ARG A 16 6.01 -9.57 -17.10
C ARG A 16 4.58 -9.50 -17.64
N ARG A 17 3.74 -8.64 -17.04
CA ARG A 17 2.30 -8.52 -17.34
C ARG A 17 1.51 -9.83 -17.14
N ASP A 18 2.02 -10.71 -16.32
CA ASP A 18 1.38 -11.95 -15.92
C ASP A 18 0.52 -11.74 -14.66
N VAL A 19 -0.64 -11.11 -14.86
CA VAL A 19 -1.58 -10.81 -13.76
C VAL A 19 -2.01 -12.08 -13.03
N LYS A 20 -2.18 -13.19 -13.76
CA LYS A 20 -2.56 -14.47 -13.16
C LYS A 20 -1.53 -14.95 -12.13
N SER A 21 -0.25 -14.91 -12.47
CA SER A 21 0.82 -15.26 -11.53
C SER A 21 0.98 -14.24 -10.40
N ALA A 22 0.79 -12.94 -10.69
CA ALA A 22 0.83 -11.91 -9.65
C ALA A 22 -0.25 -12.11 -8.59
N VAL A 23 -1.50 -12.34 -9.00
CA VAL A 23 -2.62 -12.55 -8.06
C VAL A 23 -2.61 -13.93 -7.38
N ALA A 24 -1.83 -14.90 -7.89
CA ALA A 24 -1.60 -16.15 -7.18
C ALA A 24 -0.84 -15.95 -5.85
N CYS A 25 -0.10 -14.84 -5.71
CA CYS A 25 0.56 -14.44 -4.45
C CYS A 25 -0.41 -13.83 -3.43
N ILE A 26 -1.67 -13.53 -3.81
CA ILE A 26 -2.62 -12.74 -3.03
C ILE A 26 -3.71 -13.64 -2.45
N ASP A 27 -4.03 -13.45 -1.16
CA ASP A 27 -5.13 -14.15 -0.50
C ASP A 27 -6.49 -13.74 -1.09
N GLN A 28 -7.47 -14.64 -1.00
CA GLN A 28 -8.81 -14.39 -1.53
C GLN A 28 -9.49 -13.19 -0.86
N ASN A 29 -9.19 -12.92 0.40
CA ASN A 29 -9.78 -11.84 1.22
C ASN A 29 -8.78 -10.69 1.45
N CYS A 30 -7.73 -10.57 0.65
CA CYS A 30 -6.71 -9.53 0.79
C CYS A 30 -7.34 -8.13 0.71
N VAL A 31 -6.84 -7.21 1.55
CA VAL A 31 -7.14 -5.79 1.46
C VAL A 31 -5.91 -5.05 0.92
N TYR A 32 -6.05 -4.44 -0.24
CA TYR A 32 -5.00 -3.69 -0.92
C TYR A 32 -5.33 -2.19 -0.92
N GLN A 33 -4.53 -1.41 -0.20
CA GLN A 33 -4.69 0.04 -0.05
C GLN A 33 -3.64 0.76 -0.91
N ASP A 34 -3.98 1.12 -2.12
CA ASP A 34 -3.21 2.14 -2.84
C ASP A 34 -3.76 3.52 -2.46
N LEU A 35 -2.93 4.34 -1.80
CA LEU A 35 -3.36 5.64 -1.26
C LEU A 35 -3.61 6.72 -2.33
N ASN A 36 -3.42 6.40 -3.61
CA ASN A 36 -3.92 7.23 -4.72
C ASN A 36 -5.43 7.07 -4.93
N PHE A 37 -6.04 6.01 -4.39
CA PHE A 37 -7.46 5.74 -4.52
C PHE A 37 -8.21 6.03 -3.21
N PRO A 38 -9.45 6.51 -3.28
CA PRO A 38 -10.23 6.89 -2.08
C PRO A 38 -10.70 5.69 -1.25
N LYS A 39 -10.69 4.48 -1.83
CA LYS A 39 -11.11 3.23 -1.17
C LYS A 39 -10.12 2.12 -1.46
N PRO A 40 -9.95 1.17 -0.53
CA PRO A 40 -9.14 -0.02 -0.77
C PRO A 40 -9.79 -0.93 -1.82
N PHE A 41 -8.97 -1.77 -2.43
CA PHE A 41 -9.42 -2.91 -3.25
C PHE A 41 -9.54 -4.12 -2.32
N GLU A 42 -10.73 -4.69 -2.24
CA GLU A 42 -11.03 -5.80 -1.32
C GLU A 42 -11.25 -7.09 -2.10
N GLY A 43 -10.48 -8.09 -1.76
CA GLY A 43 -10.49 -9.41 -2.37
C GLY A 43 -9.65 -9.52 -3.64
N ARG A 44 -9.21 -10.77 -3.90
CA ARG A 44 -8.31 -11.10 -5.02
C ARG A 44 -8.86 -10.65 -6.39
N ALA A 45 -10.16 -10.74 -6.61
CA ALA A 45 -10.76 -10.37 -7.89
C ALA A 45 -10.69 -8.86 -8.16
N ALA A 46 -10.94 -8.02 -7.15
CA ALA A 46 -10.84 -6.57 -7.28
C ALA A 46 -9.38 -6.13 -7.49
N ILE A 47 -8.44 -6.83 -6.83
CA ILE A 47 -6.99 -6.56 -6.99
C ILE A 47 -6.50 -7.01 -8.37
N ALA A 48 -6.99 -8.13 -8.89
CA ALA A 48 -6.70 -8.58 -10.25
C ALA A 48 -7.14 -7.53 -11.27
N GLN A 49 -8.37 -7.03 -11.15
CA GLN A 49 -8.89 -5.98 -12.03
C GLN A 49 -8.05 -4.70 -11.94
N MET A 50 -7.65 -4.29 -10.74
CA MET A 50 -6.78 -3.11 -10.55
C MET A 50 -5.42 -3.30 -11.25
N PHE A 51 -4.81 -4.48 -11.19
CA PHE A 51 -3.56 -4.77 -11.92
C PHE A 51 -3.78 -4.74 -13.43
N GLU A 52 -4.85 -5.35 -13.93
CA GLU A 52 -5.20 -5.35 -15.37
C GLU A 52 -5.41 -3.94 -15.89
N ASP A 53 -6.21 -3.14 -15.18
CA ASP A 53 -6.50 -1.74 -15.52
C ASP A 53 -5.21 -0.91 -15.56
N THR A 54 -4.36 -1.03 -14.54
CA THR A 54 -3.08 -0.33 -14.46
C THR A 54 -2.18 -0.70 -15.64
N LEU A 55 -1.98 -2.00 -15.86
CA LEU A 55 -1.10 -2.49 -16.92
C LEU A 55 -1.62 -2.18 -18.32
N SER A 56 -2.93 -2.03 -18.50
CA SER A 56 -3.53 -1.64 -19.79
C SER A 56 -3.27 -0.18 -20.16
N GLN A 57 -3.00 0.68 -19.16
CA GLN A 57 -2.82 2.12 -19.34
C GLN A 57 -1.36 2.57 -19.42
N VAL A 58 -0.42 1.69 -19.07
CA VAL A 58 1.01 2.02 -19.08
C VAL A 58 1.73 1.37 -20.26
N PRO A 59 2.83 1.96 -20.76
CA PRO A 59 3.64 1.41 -21.85
C PRO A 59 4.17 0.00 -21.55
N ASN A 60 4.52 -0.75 -22.60
CA ASN A 60 4.99 -2.13 -22.43
C ASN A 60 6.36 -2.25 -21.75
N ASP A 61 7.17 -1.21 -21.82
CA ASP A 61 8.48 -1.10 -21.17
C ASP A 61 8.44 -0.44 -19.78
N PHE A 62 7.22 -0.29 -19.22
CA PHE A 62 7.01 0.15 -17.86
C PHE A 62 7.34 -0.98 -16.87
N GLU A 63 8.18 -0.70 -15.89
CA GLU A 63 8.61 -1.63 -14.87
C GLU A 63 8.61 -0.99 -13.48
N PHE A 64 8.18 -1.75 -12.47
CA PHE A 64 8.41 -1.44 -11.07
C PHE A 64 9.76 -2.03 -10.64
N VAL A 65 10.69 -1.18 -10.26
CA VAL A 65 12.02 -1.57 -9.79
C VAL A 65 12.05 -1.47 -8.27
N ILE A 66 12.29 -2.58 -7.58
CA ILE A 66 12.47 -2.59 -6.12
C ILE A 66 13.87 -2.05 -5.82
N ASP A 67 13.92 -0.91 -5.11
CA ASP A 67 15.19 -0.27 -4.69
C ASP A 67 15.75 -0.95 -3.45
N ASP A 68 14.88 -1.18 -2.45
CA ASP A 68 15.24 -1.83 -1.19
C ASP A 68 14.03 -2.60 -0.65
N ILE A 69 14.29 -3.67 0.08
CA ILE A 69 13.26 -4.49 0.73
C ILE A 69 13.81 -5.09 2.01
N ALA A 70 13.07 -4.91 3.11
CA ALA A 70 13.38 -5.47 4.40
C ALA A 70 12.11 -6.06 5.04
N GLY A 71 12.27 -7.17 5.76
CA GLY A 71 11.14 -7.82 6.41
C GLY A 71 11.52 -9.12 7.09
N ASP A 72 10.51 -9.79 7.61
CA ASP A 72 10.58 -11.11 8.22
C ASP A 72 9.74 -12.13 7.41
N ASP A 73 9.34 -13.23 8.04
CA ASP A 73 8.57 -14.28 7.39
C ASP A 73 7.13 -13.85 7.04
N LEU A 74 6.56 -12.90 7.77
CA LEU A 74 5.15 -12.53 7.69
C LEU A 74 4.90 -11.08 7.25
N ALA A 75 5.92 -10.23 7.24
CA ALA A 75 5.77 -8.84 6.83
C ALA A 75 7.02 -8.33 6.13
N ALA A 76 6.83 -7.44 5.16
CA ALA A 76 7.95 -6.72 4.56
C ALA A 76 7.52 -5.33 4.11
N GLY A 77 8.49 -4.40 4.21
CA GLY A 77 8.44 -3.08 3.63
C GLY A 77 9.45 -2.95 2.51
N LEU A 78 9.11 -2.20 1.48
CA LEU A 78 10.01 -1.94 0.37
C LEU A 78 9.88 -0.51 -0.14
N THR A 79 10.94 -0.05 -0.79
CA THR A 79 10.91 1.14 -1.63
C THR A 79 11.11 0.75 -3.09
N TRP A 80 10.50 1.50 -3.97
CA TRP A 80 10.53 1.23 -5.40
C TRP A 80 10.43 2.52 -6.22
N HIS A 81 10.79 2.42 -7.49
CA HIS A 81 10.51 3.44 -8.50
C HIS A 81 9.99 2.80 -9.77
N VAL A 82 9.44 3.62 -10.66
CA VAL A 82 9.09 3.21 -12.01
C VAL A 82 10.26 3.47 -12.95
N ALA A 83 10.55 2.52 -13.85
CA ALA A 83 11.43 2.70 -14.98
C ALA A 83 10.67 2.53 -16.30
N LEU A 84 11.10 3.25 -17.33
CA LEU A 84 10.65 3.09 -18.72
C LEU A 84 11.86 2.73 -19.57
N GLY A 85 11.85 1.54 -20.17
CA GLY A 85 13.00 1.03 -20.93
C GLY A 85 14.29 1.00 -20.13
N GLY A 86 14.22 0.69 -18.83
CA GLY A 86 15.35 0.66 -17.91
C GLY A 86 15.82 2.04 -17.40
N VAL A 87 15.14 3.14 -17.77
CA VAL A 87 15.48 4.50 -17.32
C VAL A 87 14.51 4.92 -16.22
N PRO A 88 14.97 5.31 -15.00
CA PRO A 88 14.11 5.78 -13.93
C PRO A 88 13.21 6.95 -14.36
N PHE A 89 11.91 6.81 -14.15
CA PHE A 89 10.93 7.84 -14.49
C PHE A 89 10.80 8.84 -13.32
N PRO A 90 10.86 10.17 -13.57
CA PRO A 90 10.85 11.16 -12.51
C PRO A 90 9.53 11.18 -11.71
N ASN A 91 9.62 11.41 -10.39
CA ASN A 91 8.48 11.54 -9.48
C ASN A 91 7.56 10.30 -9.43
N THR A 92 8.15 9.11 -9.54
CA THR A 92 7.42 7.84 -9.51
C THR A 92 7.94 6.89 -8.43
N ARG A 93 8.57 7.43 -7.40
CA ARG A 93 9.01 6.63 -6.26
C ARG A 93 7.83 6.29 -5.36
N GLY A 94 7.92 5.14 -4.72
CA GLY A 94 6.94 4.73 -3.75
C GLY A 94 7.53 3.89 -2.63
N ALA A 95 6.70 3.64 -1.65
CA ALA A 95 6.96 2.69 -0.59
C ALA A 95 5.74 1.82 -0.38
N SER A 96 5.96 0.55 -0.16
CA SER A 96 4.89 -0.41 0.07
C SER A 96 5.14 -1.21 1.33
N PHE A 97 4.04 -1.64 1.95
CA PHE A 97 4.07 -2.51 3.10
C PHE A 97 3.09 -3.67 2.90
N TYR A 98 3.55 -4.87 3.19
CA TYR A 98 2.81 -6.12 2.99
C TYR A 98 2.76 -6.96 4.27
N ARG A 99 1.65 -7.69 4.44
CA ARG A 99 1.52 -8.76 5.44
C ARG A 99 1.06 -10.03 4.78
N LEU A 100 1.61 -11.15 5.24
CA LEU A 100 1.28 -12.48 4.79
C LEU A 100 0.47 -13.22 5.85
N SER A 101 -0.38 -14.14 5.40
CA SER A 101 -1.02 -15.12 6.27
C SER A 101 0.02 -16.12 6.78
N PRO A 102 0.07 -16.39 8.09
CA PRO A 102 0.93 -17.43 8.63
C PRO A 102 0.55 -18.84 8.15
N ASP A 103 -0.71 -19.04 7.78
CA ASP A 103 -1.23 -20.36 7.37
C ASP A 103 -0.97 -20.66 5.89
N SER A 104 -1.21 -19.66 5.01
CA SER A 104 -1.11 -19.85 3.56
C SER A 104 0.15 -19.27 2.93
N GLY A 105 0.86 -18.37 3.62
CA GLY A 105 1.98 -17.62 3.05
C GLY A 105 1.56 -16.62 1.97
N LEU A 106 0.24 -16.39 1.77
CA LEU A 106 -0.27 -15.45 0.79
C LEU A 106 -0.40 -14.05 1.39
N ILE A 107 -0.35 -13.03 0.54
CA ILE A 107 -0.49 -11.63 0.93
C ILE A 107 -1.95 -11.37 1.32
N VAL A 108 -2.19 -11.00 2.59
CA VAL A 108 -3.49 -10.66 3.14
C VAL A 108 -3.72 -9.17 3.28
N PHE A 109 -2.65 -8.39 3.26
CA PHE A 109 -2.71 -6.94 3.32
C PHE A 109 -1.56 -6.33 2.50
N ALA A 110 -1.88 -5.26 1.78
CA ALA A 110 -0.92 -4.42 1.09
C ALA A 110 -1.28 -2.94 1.27
N ARG A 111 -0.25 -2.07 1.36
CA ARG A 111 -0.43 -0.62 1.32
C ARG A 111 0.68 -0.01 0.49
N ASP A 112 0.28 0.80 -0.49
CA ASP A 112 1.18 1.58 -1.33
C ASP A 112 1.05 3.06 -1.03
N VAL A 113 2.21 3.71 -0.89
CA VAL A 113 2.35 5.16 -0.78
C VAL A 113 3.19 5.62 -1.95
N VAL A 114 2.61 6.41 -2.83
CA VAL A 114 3.29 6.92 -4.02
C VAL A 114 3.74 8.35 -3.78
N GLU A 115 4.92 8.69 -4.30
CA GLU A 115 5.48 10.03 -4.24
C GLU A 115 4.52 11.06 -4.87
N SER A 116 4.19 12.10 -4.11
CA SER A 116 3.38 13.19 -4.65
C SER A 116 4.17 13.99 -5.69
N PRO A 117 3.61 14.27 -6.86
CA PRO A 117 4.23 15.16 -7.85
C PRO A 117 4.32 16.61 -7.34
N VAL A 118 3.45 16.98 -6.38
CA VAL A 118 3.50 18.29 -5.72
C VAL A 118 4.36 18.21 -4.47
N LYS A 119 5.44 19.00 -4.44
CA LYS A 119 6.39 19.08 -3.33
C LYS A 119 6.20 20.41 -2.59
N PRO A 120 5.24 20.52 -1.67
CA PRO A 120 4.92 21.80 -1.02
C PRO A 120 6.05 22.32 -0.12
N GLY A 121 7.01 21.49 0.28
CA GLY A 121 8.15 21.90 1.10
C GLY A 121 7.71 22.61 2.38
N LYS A 122 8.30 23.79 2.67
CA LYS A 122 7.97 24.57 3.86
C LYS A 122 6.53 25.11 3.88
N ILE A 123 5.88 25.22 2.72
CA ILE A 123 4.48 25.68 2.61
C ILE A 123 3.53 24.67 3.29
N ALA A 124 3.90 23.38 3.30
CA ALA A 124 3.11 22.36 4.02
C ALA A 124 2.90 22.71 5.50
N PHE A 125 3.94 23.23 6.17
CA PHE A 125 3.84 23.63 7.59
C PHE A 125 2.91 24.83 7.79
N ALA A 126 2.87 25.77 6.85
CA ALA A 126 1.95 26.91 6.89
C ALA A 126 0.49 26.42 6.73
N ILE A 127 0.25 25.49 5.79
CA ILE A 127 -1.06 24.87 5.58
C ILE A 127 -1.51 24.11 6.82
N ILE A 128 -0.65 23.27 7.41
CA ILE A 128 -0.95 22.53 8.63
C ILE A 128 -1.30 23.49 9.78
N LYS A 129 -0.51 24.56 9.97
CA LYS A 129 -0.74 25.55 11.00
C LYS A 129 -2.08 26.26 10.84
N LEU A 130 -2.50 26.53 9.59
CA LEU A 130 -3.76 27.17 9.27
C LEU A 130 -4.95 26.23 9.45
N VAL A 131 -4.82 24.96 9.02
CA VAL A 131 -5.92 23.98 9.00
C VAL A 131 -6.13 23.33 10.37
N THR A 132 -5.09 23.16 11.18
CA THR A 132 -5.17 22.46 12.47
C THR A 132 -6.23 23.05 13.43
N PRO A 133 -6.36 24.37 13.62
CA PRO A 133 -7.38 24.93 14.50
C PRO A 133 -8.81 24.64 14.02
N LEU A 134 -9.01 24.64 12.70
CA LEU A 134 -10.28 24.30 12.07
C LEU A 134 -10.59 22.81 12.23
N ALA A 135 -9.63 21.94 11.96
CA ALA A 135 -9.77 20.51 12.13
C ALA A 135 -10.09 20.11 13.57
N ARG A 136 -9.46 20.74 14.57
CA ARG A 136 -9.74 20.50 16.00
C ARG A 136 -11.19 20.80 16.40
N ARG A 137 -11.87 21.72 15.72
CA ARG A 137 -13.29 22.00 15.95
C ARG A 137 -14.21 20.88 15.50
N TRP A 138 -13.80 20.13 14.48
CA TRP A 138 -14.57 19.05 13.86
C TRP A 138 -14.19 17.66 14.37
N LEU A 139 -12.93 17.46 14.75
CA LEU A 139 -12.42 16.22 15.32
C LEU A 139 -12.70 16.19 16.82
N LYS A 140 -13.85 15.63 17.23
CA LYS A 140 -14.11 15.30 18.63
C LYS A 140 -13.23 14.12 19.01
N PRO A 141 -12.46 14.18 20.14
CA PRO A 141 -11.74 13.02 20.63
C PRO A 141 -12.76 11.90 20.92
N GLN A 142 -12.59 10.75 20.31
CA GLN A 142 -13.33 9.56 20.72
C GLN A 142 -12.73 9.10 22.06
N ASN A 143 -13.39 9.38 23.16
CA ASN A 143 -13.02 8.86 24.47
C ASN A 143 -13.31 7.36 24.50
N HIS A 144 -12.29 6.56 24.18
CA HIS A 144 -12.33 5.10 24.34
C HIS A 144 -12.19 4.65 25.81
N GLU A 145 -11.97 5.56 26.76
CA GLU A 145 -11.71 5.22 28.16
C GLU A 145 -12.98 5.07 29.03
N GLU A 146 -14.14 5.58 28.63
CA GLU A 146 -15.33 5.51 29.49
C GLU A 146 -16.09 4.17 29.48
N LYS A 147 -15.79 3.25 28.54
CA LYS A 147 -16.48 1.96 28.49
C LYS A 147 -15.90 0.89 29.42
N SER A 148 -14.60 0.94 29.70
CA SER A 148 -13.99 -0.10 30.56
C SER A 148 -14.24 0.12 32.07
N LEU A 149 -14.53 1.35 32.49
CA LEU A 149 -14.80 1.66 33.92
C LEU A 149 -16.25 1.37 34.34
N LYS A 150 -17.21 1.35 33.42
CA LYS A 150 -18.62 1.02 33.75
C LYS A 150 -18.89 -0.47 33.81
N GLU A 151 -18.07 -1.31 33.21
CA GLU A 151 -18.22 -2.77 33.29
C GLU A 151 -17.55 -3.37 34.55
N SER A 152 -16.61 -2.67 35.20
CA SER A 152 -15.97 -3.17 36.42
C SER A 152 -16.68 -2.79 37.73
N THR A 153 -17.75 -1.97 37.68
CA THR A 153 -18.48 -1.52 38.88
C THR A 153 -19.84 -2.23 39.07
N ASN A 154 -20.18 -3.16 38.17
CA ASN A 154 -21.45 -3.88 38.21
C ASN A 154 -21.28 -5.41 38.37
N ASN A 155 -20.17 -5.84 39.06
CA ASN A 155 -20.01 -7.24 39.44
C ASN A 155 -19.72 -7.33 40.94
#